data_2581ec8f69702e29375dad332690403a
#
_entry.id   2581ec8f69702e29375dad332690403a
#
_cell.length_a   1.000
_cell.length_b   1.000
_cell.length_c   1.000
_cell.angle_alpha   90.00
_cell.angle_beta   90.00
_cell.angle_gamma   90.00
#
_symmetry.space_group_name_H-M   'P 1'
#
loop_
_entity.id
_entity.type
_entity.pdbx_description
1 polymer ?
#
loop_
_entity_poly.entity_id
_entity_poly.type
_entity_poly.pdbx_seq_one_letter_code
_entity_poly.pdbx_strand_id
1 'polypeptide(L)'
;MRRTLRFDPGLWYLRATAVGVATMLGTYGWSLYIEHEAGLHVDSVVQAVVISAAFSRVQRAFDRTDRLVACVVLPCAAAGGTELSSLIQHHPDLGDALFILGMAGSVWIRRFGLRATRAGTLLVLPLTAVLVVPGGIAAGGGHERTGWAAVTALFAVVWGTLVTWAAQRTGLVRRPPSAAVVTTAGPARTGIPASTRMALQLAVALAAAFVVGRSQWPDHWAWTVLTAFLVCSGARSRGDVLVKGAWRTLGASVGTMVAGAVAGSFGPRSDTAVVVIFSVLAVATWLRELSYAFWAACVTAVLSLLYDWFGQSSGDLLHTRLAGIAVGAALGLAASWLVLPIRTSAVTRARTATALAALGELLEADWHDARAVRAARGRFIHRVEQLGLATKPLKLLAALPVPHARLMGWQPDRGPLRVLAALRRCTGPVDRLVVAAAAPDVPADDPRVARSRTKTAAHTLALRRAIGRRPAPAQVPSQPTPPTAVSPAGPQTETVRSALLALSEIDAELDVLTGEFGLPPTALPTVPATDSAVPVSVRPSNV
;
A
#
# COMPACT_ATOMS: atom_id res chain seq x y z
N MET A 1 23.04 4.06 18.52
CA MET A 1 23.51 4.16 17.15
C MET A 1 23.60 2.83 16.40
N ARG A 2 24.25 1.75 16.88
CA ARG A 2 24.30 0.45 16.16
C ARG A 2 22.93 -0.26 15.97
N ARG A 3 21.94 -0.09 16.84
CA ARG A 3 20.59 -0.64 16.68
C ARG A 3 19.75 0.13 15.64
N THR A 4 19.91 1.45 15.55
CA THR A 4 19.21 2.27 14.54
C THR A 4 19.69 1.95 13.12
N LEU A 5 20.95 1.60 12.91
CA LEU A 5 21.49 1.16 11.62
C LEU A 5 20.92 -0.16 11.12
N ARG A 6 20.37 -1.01 12.01
CA ARG A 6 19.62 -2.22 11.61
C ARG A 6 18.21 -1.91 11.09
N PHE A 7 17.60 -0.82 11.56
CA PHE A 7 16.23 -0.42 11.15
C PHE A 7 16.21 0.47 9.91
N ASP A 8 17.23 1.31 9.75
CA ASP A 8 17.34 2.27 8.63
C ASP A 8 18.74 2.15 8.02
N PRO A 9 18.99 1.10 7.20
CA PRO A 9 20.28 0.92 6.56
C PRO A 9 20.58 2.08 5.62
N GLY A 10 21.59 2.89 5.94
CA GLY A 10 21.98 4.08 5.19
C GLY A 10 21.14 5.33 5.53
N LEU A 11 20.36 5.32 6.62
CA LEU A 11 19.55 6.45 7.10
C LEU A 11 18.55 6.99 6.05
N TRP A 12 18.03 6.11 5.20
CA TRP A 12 17.12 6.51 4.11
C TRP A 12 15.80 7.06 4.61
N TYR A 13 15.23 6.42 5.64
CA TYR A 13 13.97 6.88 6.23
C TYR A 13 14.16 8.20 6.98
N LEU A 14 15.28 8.35 7.69
CA LEU A 14 15.61 9.60 8.38
C LEU A 14 15.81 10.76 7.40
N ARG A 15 16.55 10.54 6.30
CA ARG A 15 16.73 11.55 5.24
C ARG A 15 15.40 11.92 4.59
N ALA A 16 14.56 10.93 4.32
CA ALA A 16 13.23 11.15 3.77
C ALA A 16 12.32 11.92 4.74
N THR A 17 12.48 11.69 6.06
CA THR A 17 11.80 12.44 7.11
C THR A 17 12.28 13.88 7.15
N ALA A 18 13.59 14.14 7.08
CA ALA A 18 14.14 15.48 7.07
C ALA A 18 13.57 16.33 5.91
N VAL A 19 13.44 15.73 4.71
CA VAL A 19 12.79 16.38 3.55
C VAL A 19 11.30 16.67 3.84
N GLY A 20 10.58 15.75 4.47
CA GLY A 20 9.19 15.96 4.87
C GLY A 20 9.03 17.06 5.90
N VAL A 21 9.90 17.11 6.91
CA VAL A 21 9.91 18.14 7.95
C VAL A 21 10.24 19.51 7.34
N ALA A 22 11.25 19.61 6.48
CA ALA A 22 11.57 20.85 5.77
C ALA A 22 10.40 21.36 4.92
N THR A 23 9.64 20.43 4.29
CA THR A 23 8.43 20.79 3.56
C THR A 23 7.36 21.34 4.49
N MET A 24 7.12 20.70 5.64
CA MET A 24 6.13 21.13 6.63
C MET A 24 6.49 22.49 7.23
N LEU A 25 7.74 22.67 7.66
CA LEU A 25 8.21 23.93 8.28
C LEU A 25 8.15 25.11 7.31
N GLY A 26 8.55 24.93 6.04
CA GLY A 26 8.44 26.01 5.05
C GLY A 26 6.98 26.37 4.74
N THR A 27 6.08 25.38 4.68
CA THR A 27 4.64 25.64 4.50
C THR A 27 4.05 26.30 5.75
N TYR A 28 4.47 25.91 6.95
CA TYR A 28 4.07 26.53 8.21
C TYR A 28 4.48 28.01 8.25
N GLY A 29 5.75 28.30 7.99
CA GLY A 29 6.24 29.69 7.97
C GLY A 29 5.51 30.57 6.95
N TRP A 30 5.27 30.05 5.75
CA TRP A 30 4.46 30.72 4.73
C TRP A 30 3.03 30.98 5.21
N SER A 31 2.40 29.98 5.82
CA SER A 31 1.02 30.10 6.29
C SER A 31 0.88 31.11 7.43
N LEU A 32 1.87 31.18 8.34
CA LEU A 32 1.91 32.21 9.39
C LEU A 32 2.07 33.61 8.80
N TYR A 33 2.91 33.77 7.78
CA TYR A 33 3.08 35.06 7.09
C TYR A 33 1.73 35.50 6.49
N ILE A 34 1.03 34.64 5.79
CA ILE A 34 -0.28 34.95 5.22
C ILE A 34 -1.33 35.21 6.31
N GLU A 35 -1.32 34.43 7.40
CA GLU A 35 -2.22 34.66 8.54
C GLU A 35 -2.07 36.09 9.08
N HIS A 36 -0.82 36.53 9.24
CA HIS A 36 -0.53 37.86 9.73
C HIS A 36 -0.99 38.96 8.74
N GLU A 37 -0.68 38.82 7.46
CA GLU A 37 -0.98 39.83 6.43
C GLU A 37 -2.48 39.87 6.06
N ALA A 38 -3.13 38.72 5.95
CA ALA A 38 -4.50 38.60 5.48
C ALA A 38 -5.54 38.44 6.61
N GLY A 39 -5.12 38.49 7.88
CA GLY A 39 -6.01 38.33 9.02
C GLY A 39 -6.75 36.98 9.04
N LEU A 40 -6.11 35.93 8.53
CA LEU A 40 -6.71 34.60 8.49
C LEU A 40 -6.67 33.93 9.87
N HIS A 41 -7.53 32.93 10.05
CA HIS A 41 -7.57 32.13 11.27
C HIS A 41 -6.47 31.06 11.24
N VAL A 42 -5.91 30.71 12.41
CA VAL A 42 -4.88 29.66 12.61
C VAL A 42 -5.28 28.30 12.02
N ASP A 43 -6.57 28.03 11.85
CA ASP A 43 -7.11 26.82 11.20
C ASP A 43 -6.54 26.58 9.81
N SER A 44 -6.29 27.66 9.05
CA SER A 44 -5.67 27.60 7.72
C SER A 44 -4.22 27.11 7.78
N VAL A 45 -3.50 27.47 8.85
CA VAL A 45 -2.12 27.00 9.11
C VAL A 45 -2.09 25.51 9.38
N VAL A 46 -3.01 25.02 10.22
CA VAL A 46 -3.14 23.56 10.51
C VAL A 46 -3.46 22.80 9.23
N GLN A 47 -4.40 23.30 8.43
CA GLN A 47 -4.77 22.69 7.14
C GLN A 47 -3.56 22.60 6.20
N ALA A 48 -2.78 23.68 6.09
CA ALA A 48 -1.59 23.74 5.25
C ALA A 48 -0.52 22.73 5.66
N VAL A 49 -0.25 22.61 6.97
CA VAL A 49 0.71 21.64 7.51
C VAL A 49 0.25 20.20 7.24
N VAL A 50 -1.03 19.88 7.46
CA VAL A 50 -1.59 18.55 7.17
C VAL A 50 -1.45 18.20 5.68
N ILE A 51 -1.81 19.14 4.80
CA ILE A 51 -1.67 18.97 3.34
C ILE A 51 -0.20 18.73 2.97
N SER A 52 0.72 19.57 3.45
CA SER A 52 2.14 19.47 3.12
C SER A 52 2.78 18.18 3.65
N ALA A 53 2.44 17.76 4.87
CA ALA A 53 2.89 16.50 5.46
C ALA A 53 2.48 15.27 4.64
N ALA A 54 1.26 15.26 4.14
CA ALA A 54 0.75 14.18 3.32
C ALA A 54 1.28 14.25 1.87
N PHE A 55 1.35 15.45 1.28
CA PHE A 55 1.83 15.67 -0.08
C PHE A 55 3.31 15.32 -0.23
N SER A 56 4.17 15.71 0.72
CA SER A 56 5.62 15.42 0.71
C SER A 56 5.94 13.93 0.46
N ARG A 57 5.03 13.06 0.81
CA ARG A 57 5.14 11.62 0.66
C ARG A 57 4.62 11.11 -0.68
N VAL A 58 3.43 11.58 -1.07
CA VAL A 58 2.75 11.15 -2.29
C VAL A 58 3.54 11.55 -3.53
N GLN A 59 4.11 12.75 -3.54
CA GLN A 59 4.87 13.31 -4.65
C GLN A 59 6.17 12.58 -5.01
N ARG A 60 6.70 11.73 -4.11
CA ARG A 60 7.94 10.97 -4.38
C ARG A 60 7.81 10.04 -5.61
N ALA A 61 6.60 9.56 -5.87
CA ALA A 61 6.28 8.69 -6.99
C ALA A 61 5.76 9.45 -8.23
N PHE A 62 5.70 10.79 -8.18
CA PHE A 62 5.13 11.62 -9.23
C PHE A 62 6.13 11.87 -10.36
N ASP A 63 5.63 11.78 -11.58
CA ASP A 63 6.31 12.27 -12.78
C ASP A 63 6.06 13.79 -12.99
N ARG A 64 6.56 14.34 -14.10
CA ARG A 64 6.36 15.76 -14.41
C ARG A 64 4.88 16.11 -14.62
N THR A 65 4.15 15.26 -15.32
CA THR A 65 2.72 15.45 -15.59
C THR A 65 1.91 15.38 -14.30
N ASP A 66 2.21 14.44 -13.41
CA ASP A 66 1.53 14.32 -12.12
C ASP A 66 1.72 15.55 -11.23
N ARG A 67 2.90 16.18 -11.29
CA ARG A 67 3.17 17.43 -10.55
C ARG A 67 2.36 18.60 -11.10
N LEU A 68 2.23 18.70 -12.43
CA LEU A 68 1.35 19.69 -13.06
C LEU A 68 -0.12 19.48 -12.67
N VAL A 69 -0.57 18.23 -12.69
CA VAL A 69 -1.92 17.87 -12.21
C VAL A 69 -2.08 18.24 -10.73
N ALA A 70 -1.05 18.04 -9.90
CA ALA A 70 -1.10 18.41 -8.49
C ALA A 70 -1.23 19.94 -8.27
N CYS A 71 -0.59 20.76 -9.13
CA CYS A 71 -0.72 22.22 -9.09
C CYS A 71 -2.14 22.73 -9.39
N VAL A 72 -2.99 21.91 -9.98
CA VAL A 72 -4.39 22.25 -10.25
C VAL A 72 -5.31 21.56 -9.24
N VAL A 73 -5.16 20.26 -9.09
CA VAL A 73 -6.09 19.45 -8.28
C VAL A 73 -6.03 19.82 -6.80
N LEU A 74 -4.83 20.04 -6.25
CA LEU A 74 -4.69 20.30 -4.82
C LEU A 74 -5.22 21.67 -4.39
N PRO A 75 -4.95 22.80 -5.10
CA PRO A 75 -5.59 24.08 -4.83
C PRO A 75 -7.12 24.04 -4.95
N CYS A 76 -7.64 23.44 -6.03
CA CYS A 76 -9.09 23.30 -6.20
C CYS A 76 -9.73 22.46 -5.08
N ALA A 77 -9.05 21.38 -4.67
CA ALA A 77 -9.53 20.53 -3.58
C ALA A 77 -9.42 21.21 -2.21
N ALA A 78 -8.43 22.09 -2.00
CA ALA A 78 -8.30 22.87 -0.77
C ALA A 78 -9.40 23.93 -0.68
N ALA A 79 -9.65 24.65 -1.77
CA ALA A 79 -10.77 25.58 -1.88
C ALA A 79 -12.13 24.89 -1.65
N GLY A 80 -12.35 23.76 -2.33
CA GLY A 80 -13.56 22.95 -2.12
C GLY A 80 -13.67 22.39 -0.69
N GLY A 81 -12.55 22.11 -0.02
CA GLY A 81 -12.52 21.67 1.38
C GLY A 81 -12.96 22.76 2.35
N THR A 82 -12.59 24.01 2.12
CA THR A 82 -13.03 25.16 2.95
C THR A 82 -14.52 25.42 2.78
N GLU A 83 -15.03 25.43 1.55
CA GLU A 83 -16.47 25.54 1.29
C GLU A 83 -17.26 24.38 1.90
N LEU A 84 -16.75 23.16 1.77
CA LEU A 84 -17.35 21.99 2.36
C LEU A 84 -17.39 22.07 3.90
N SER A 85 -16.33 22.60 4.54
CA SER A 85 -16.31 22.81 5.98
C SER A 85 -17.38 23.80 6.42
N SER A 86 -17.54 24.90 5.71
CA SER A 86 -18.63 25.86 5.92
C SER A 86 -20.01 25.21 5.76
N LEU A 87 -20.17 24.39 4.72
CA LEU A 87 -21.42 23.69 4.46
C LEU A 87 -21.76 22.67 5.58
N ILE A 88 -20.77 21.96 6.10
CA ILE A 88 -20.93 21.02 7.24
C ILE A 88 -21.45 21.75 8.49
N GLN A 89 -21.09 23.02 8.68
CA GLN A 89 -21.53 23.83 9.81
C GLN A 89 -22.95 24.37 9.63
N HIS A 90 -23.29 24.90 8.45
CA HIS A 90 -24.58 25.54 8.19
C HIS A 90 -25.68 24.54 7.75
N HIS A 91 -25.30 23.50 7.01
CA HIS A 91 -26.19 22.46 6.49
C HIS A 91 -25.56 21.07 6.70
N PRO A 92 -25.57 20.53 7.94
CA PRO A 92 -24.86 19.32 8.32
C PRO A 92 -25.11 18.13 7.40
N ASP A 93 -26.39 17.84 7.11
CA ASP A 93 -26.76 16.68 6.30
C ASP A 93 -26.22 16.74 4.88
N LEU A 94 -26.29 17.93 4.26
CA LEU A 94 -25.78 18.14 2.90
C LEU A 94 -24.23 18.11 2.90
N GLY A 95 -23.61 18.75 3.89
CA GLY A 95 -22.16 18.75 4.03
C GLY A 95 -21.60 17.35 4.25
N ASP A 96 -22.23 16.57 5.14
CA ASP A 96 -21.85 15.18 5.41
C ASP A 96 -22.00 14.32 4.14
N ALA A 97 -23.11 14.46 3.40
CA ALA A 97 -23.33 13.74 2.16
C ALA A 97 -22.28 14.07 1.09
N LEU A 98 -21.97 15.35 0.89
CA LEU A 98 -20.93 15.78 -0.06
C LEU A 98 -19.53 15.32 0.37
N PHE A 99 -19.22 15.34 1.67
CA PHE A 99 -17.98 14.81 2.21
C PHE A 99 -17.86 13.31 1.90
N ILE A 100 -18.90 12.52 2.16
CA ILE A 100 -18.93 11.08 1.88
C ILE A 100 -18.74 10.83 0.38
N LEU A 101 -19.44 11.58 -0.48
CA LEU A 101 -19.32 11.47 -1.93
C LEU A 101 -17.91 11.82 -2.42
N GLY A 102 -17.30 12.88 -1.91
CA GLY A 102 -15.92 13.27 -2.23
C GLY A 102 -14.91 12.20 -1.84
N MET A 103 -15.02 11.68 -0.63
CA MET A 103 -14.13 10.62 -0.13
C MET A 103 -14.31 9.30 -0.87
N ALA A 104 -15.54 8.85 -1.05
CA ALA A 104 -15.84 7.62 -1.79
C ALA A 104 -15.48 7.75 -3.28
N GLY A 105 -15.78 8.92 -3.88
CA GLY A 105 -15.42 9.25 -5.25
C GLY A 105 -13.91 9.21 -5.50
N SER A 106 -13.11 9.69 -4.55
CA SER A 106 -11.64 9.63 -4.61
C SER A 106 -11.09 8.19 -4.67
N VAL A 107 -11.79 7.26 -4.04
CA VAL A 107 -11.44 5.83 -4.10
C VAL A 107 -11.99 5.18 -5.38
N TRP A 108 -13.21 5.55 -5.79
CA TRP A 108 -13.85 5.01 -6.98
C TRP A 108 -13.11 5.37 -8.26
N ILE A 109 -12.59 6.59 -8.39
CA ILE A 109 -11.86 7.09 -9.56
C ILE A 109 -10.58 6.27 -9.86
N ARG A 110 -10.05 5.51 -8.88
CA ARG A 110 -8.87 4.64 -9.07
C ARG A 110 -9.06 3.58 -10.15
N ARG A 111 -10.31 3.26 -10.52
CA ARG A 111 -10.64 2.34 -11.61
C ARG A 111 -10.13 2.81 -12.99
N PHE A 112 -9.91 4.12 -13.16
CA PHE A 112 -9.48 4.71 -14.43
C PHE A 112 -7.95 4.76 -14.60
N GLY A 113 -7.20 4.12 -13.70
CA GLY A 113 -5.76 3.94 -13.85
C GLY A 113 -4.90 4.74 -12.87
N LEU A 114 -3.59 4.75 -13.14
CA LEU A 114 -2.61 5.28 -12.20
C LEU A 114 -2.74 6.80 -11.97
N ARG A 115 -2.95 7.56 -13.05
CA ARG A 115 -3.10 9.03 -12.95
C ARG A 115 -4.35 9.41 -12.16
N ALA A 116 -5.47 8.74 -12.44
CA ALA A 116 -6.72 8.92 -11.69
C ALA A 116 -6.55 8.52 -10.21
N THR A 117 -5.77 7.47 -9.92
CA THR A 117 -5.42 7.07 -8.55
C THR A 117 -4.64 8.16 -7.83
N ARG A 118 -3.70 8.82 -8.51
CA ARG A 118 -2.89 9.92 -7.96
C ARG A 118 -3.77 11.15 -7.72
N ALA A 119 -4.60 11.52 -8.68
CA ALA A 119 -5.56 12.63 -8.54
C ALA A 119 -6.53 12.39 -7.38
N GLY A 120 -7.12 11.20 -7.28
CA GLY A 120 -7.98 10.82 -6.15
C GLY A 120 -7.26 10.87 -4.79
N THR A 121 -5.96 10.55 -4.75
CA THR A 121 -5.17 10.67 -3.52
C THR A 121 -4.97 12.14 -3.14
N LEU A 122 -4.74 13.03 -4.10
CA LEU A 122 -4.62 14.47 -3.85
C LEU A 122 -5.92 15.08 -3.33
N LEU A 123 -7.05 14.66 -3.88
CA LEU A 123 -8.38 15.12 -3.43
C LEU A 123 -8.65 14.82 -1.95
N VAL A 124 -8.18 13.68 -1.46
CA VAL A 124 -8.35 13.25 -0.07
C VAL A 124 -7.61 14.14 0.92
N LEU A 125 -6.48 14.78 0.54
CA LEU A 125 -5.62 15.48 1.48
C LEU A 125 -6.32 16.67 2.15
N PRO A 126 -6.93 17.61 1.43
CA PRO A 126 -7.68 18.70 2.05
C PRO A 126 -8.94 18.21 2.80
N LEU A 127 -9.64 17.21 2.26
CA LEU A 127 -10.81 16.64 2.94
C LEU A 127 -10.46 16.03 4.30
N THR A 128 -9.30 15.38 4.43
CA THR A 128 -8.84 14.89 5.74
C THR A 128 -8.47 16.02 6.70
N ALA A 129 -7.99 17.15 6.18
CA ALA A 129 -7.66 18.30 7.01
C ALA A 129 -8.90 18.91 7.68
N VAL A 130 -10.06 18.90 7.01
CA VAL A 130 -11.36 19.33 7.58
C VAL A 130 -11.71 18.55 8.85
N LEU A 131 -11.35 17.27 8.95
CA LEU A 131 -11.61 16.43 10.13
C LEU A 131 -10.59 16.62 11.26
N VAL A 132 -9.47 17.27 11.00
CA VAL A 132 -8.36 17.44 11.96
C VAL A 132 -8.53 18.72 12.75
N VAL A 133 -9.09 19.77 12.16
CA VAL A 133 -9.24 21.08 12.78
C VAL A 133 -10.34 21.05 13.86
N PRO A 134 -10.05 21.46 15.12
CA PRO A 134 -11.03 21.47 16.20
C PRO A 134 -12.17 22.49 15.92
N GLY A 135 -13.42 22.05 16.09
CA GLY A 135 -14.58 22.95 15.97
C GLY A 135 -14.98 23.33 14.54
N GLY A 136 -14.36 22.72 13.55
CA GLY A 136 -14.49 23.14 12.15
C GLY A 136 -13.71 24.44 11.88
N ILE A 137 -13.54 24.75 10.59
CA ILE A 137 -12.97 26.05 10.21
C ILE A 137 -13.97 27.13 10.62
N ALA A 138 -13.60 28.00 11.56
CA ALA A 138 -14.51 28.96 12.19
C ALA A 138 -15.38 29.70 11.15
N ALA A 139 -16.67 29.74 11.42
CA ALA A 139 -17.65 30.42 10.58
C ALA A 139 -17.36 31.92 10.59
N GLY A 140 -16.90 32.47 9.48
CA GLY A 140 -16.73 33.90 9.34
C GLY A 140 -15.57 34.24 8.40
N GLY A 141 -15.84 34.40 7.14
CA GLY A 141 -14.90 34.88 6.15
C GLY A 141 -15.11 34.17 4.81
N GLY A 142 -15.88 34.78 3.96
CA GLY A 142 -16.33 34.28 2.70
C GLY A 142 -15.24 33.91 1.67
N HIS A 143 -15.47 34.25 0.43
CA HIS A 143 -14.64 33.90 -0.75
C HIS A 143 -13.13 34.16 -0.62
N GLU A 144 -12.70 35.13 0.23
CA GLU A 144 -11.28 35.41 0.47
C GLU A 144 -10.54 34.23 1.10
N ARG A 145 -11.15 33.52 2.08
CA ARG A 145 -10.54 32.32 2.70
C ARG A 145 -10.35 31.19 1.73
N THR A 146 -11.35 30.97 0.87
CA THR A 146 -11.31 29.95 -0.16
C THR A 146 -10.16 30.21 -1.14
N GLY A 147 -9.96 31.47 -1.52
CA GLY A 147 -8.83 31.89 -2.35
C GLY A 147 -7.48 31.63 -1.66
N TRP A 148 -7.34 32.03 -0.40
CA TRP A 148 -6.11 31.81 0.36
C TRP A 148 -5.82 30.34 0.63
N ALA A 149 -6.80 29.51 0.85
CA ALA A 149 -6.62 28.06 0.96
C ALA A 149 -6.03 27.47 -0.33
N ALA A 150 -6.51 27.92 -1.49
CA ALA A 150 -5.96 27.52 -2.78
C ALA A 150 -4.51 27.98 -2.97
N VAL A 151 -4.21 29.25 -2.64
CA VAL A 151 -2.84 29.82 -2.73
C VAL A 151 -1.88 29.06 -1.82
N THR A 152 -2.26 28.80 -0.57
CA THR A 152 -1.45 28.05 0.38
C THR A 152 -1.23 26.60 -0.06
N ALA A 153 -2.25 25.96 -0.61
CA ALA A 153 -2.12 24.61 -1.18
C ALA A 153 -1.18 24.59 -2.39
N LEU A 154 -1.25 25.61 -3.26
CA LEU A 154 -0.33 25.77 -4.39
C LEU A 154 1.10 25.96 -3.89
N PHE A 155 1.29 26.82 -2.89
CA PHE A 155 2.61 27.00 -2.27
C PHE A 155 3.15 25.67 -1.72
N ALA A 156 2.33 24.90 -1.00
CA ALA A 156 2.71 23.58 -0.48
C ALA A 156 3.18 22.62 -1.59
N VAL A 157 2.53 22.65 -2.77
CA VAL A 157 2.93 21.85 -3.94
C VAL A 157 4.27 22.33 -4.50
N VAL A 158 4.41 23.62 -4.74
CA VAL A 158 5.62 24.22 -5.32
C VAL A 158 6.80 24.03 -4.37
N TRP A 159 6.66 24.44 -3.12
CA TRP A 159 7.69 24.31 -2.09
C TRP A 159 8.11 22.86 -1.86
N GLY A 160 7.13 21.96 -1.65
CA GLY A 160 7.39 20.54 -1.49
C GLY A 160 8.11 19.92 -2.69
N THR A 161 7.76 20.35 -3.90
CA THR A 161 8.42 19.91 -5.14
C THR A 161 9.86 20.42 -5.21
N LEU A 162 10.11 21.69 -4.86
CA LEU A 162 11.45 22.29 -4.82
C LEU A 162 12.35 21.60 -3.79
N VAL A 163 11.86 21.41 -2.57
CA VAL A 163 12.60 20.70 -1.50
C VAL A 163 12.93 19.26 -1.91
N THR A 164 11.96 18.54 -2.48
CA THR A 164 12.18 17.18 -2.96
C THR A 164 13.16 17.13 -4.14
N TRP A 165 13.07 18.07 -5.06
CA TRP A 165 13.99 18.19 -6.19
C TRP A 165 15.42 18.48 -5.72
N ALA A 166 15.59 19.43 -4.80
CA ALA A 166 16.89 19.75 -4.21
C ALA A 166 17.48 18.51 -3.48
N ALA A 167 16.68 17.81 -2.68
CA ALA A 167 17.09 16.58 -2.00
C ALA A 167 17.49 15.44 -2.96
N GLN A 168 16.85 15.35 -4.12
CA GLN A 168 17.23 14.40 -5.16
C GLN A 168 18.50 14.81 -5.90
N ARG A 169 18.72 16.13 -6.12
CA ARG A 169 19.95 16.66 -6.75
C ARG A 169 21.18 16.47 -5.87
N THR A 170 21.02 16.63 -4.55
CA THR A 170 22.10 16.42 -3.56
C THR A 170 22.31 14.95 -3.20
N GLY A 171 21.55 14.02 -3.78
CA GLY A 171 21.63 12.59 -3.46
C GLY A 171 21.12 12.23 -2.05
N LEU A 172 20.51 13.19 -1.34
CA LEU A 172 19.95 12.96 -0.02
C LEU A 172 18.81 11.94 -0.04
N VAL A 173 17.99 11.98 -1.10
CA VAL A 173 16.88 11.03 -1.31
C VAL A 173 16.97 10.43 -2.71
N ARG A 174 16.94 9.11 -2.80
CA ARG A 174 16.90 8.42 -4.10
C ARG A 174 15.51 8.56 -4.73
N ARG A 175 15.50 8.79 -6.03
CA ARG A 175 14.26 8.67 -6.80
C ARG A 175 13.84 7.19 -6.78
N PRO A 176 12.61 6.86 -6.35
CA PRO A 176 12.15 5.49 -6.46
C PRO A 176 12.23 5.08 -7.93
N PRO A 177 12.68 3.85 -8.24
CA PRO A 177 12.68 3.38 -9.61
C PRO A 177 11.27 3.58 -10.16
N SER A 178 11.19 4.24 -11.32
CA SER A 178 9.91 4.37 -12.03
C SER A 178 9.47 2.93 -12.32
N ALA A 179 8.58 2.41 -11.50
CA ALA A 179 7.92 1.17 -11.80
C ALA A 179 7.17 1.44 -13.10
N ALA A 180 7.74 1.01 -14.20
CA ALA A 180 6.99 0.85 -15.43
C ALA A 180 5.83 -0.08 -15.05
N VAL A 181 4.70 0.53 -14.72
CA VAL A 181 3.46 -0.18 -14.47
C VAL A 181 3.05 -0.68 -15.85
N VAL A 182 3.59 -1.84 -16.21
CA VAL A 182 2.98 -2.65 -17.24
C VAL A 182 1.63 -3.04 -16.64
N THR A 183 0.65 -2.23 -16.95
CA THR A 183 -0.76 -2.59 -16.85
C THR A 183 -0.97 -3.69 -17.88
N THR A 184 -0.53 -4.91 -17.57
CA THR A 184 -1.12 -6.07 -18.20
C THR A 184 -2.58 -6.02 -17.73
N ALA A 185 -3.43 -5.53 -18.61
CA ALA A 185 -4.86 -5.65 -18.50
C ALA A 185 -5.13 -7.16 -18.41
N GLY A 186 -5.23 -7.67 -17.21
CA GLY A 186 -5.70 -9.03 -17.00
C GLY A 186 -7.11 -9.13 -17.57
N PRO A 187 -7.54 -10.33 -18.01
CA PRO A 187 -8.86 -10.51 -18.61
C PRO A 187 -9.91 -9.86 -17.72
N ALA A 188 -10.83 -9.13 -18.36
CA ALA A 188 -11.91 -8.41 -17.71
C ALA A 188 -12.64 -9.37 -16.77
N ARG A 189 -12.46 -9.19 -15.46
CA ARG A 189 -13.18 -9.97 -14.45
C ARG A 189 -14.63 -9.56 -14.50
N THR A 190 -15.50 -10.52 -14.83
CA THR A 190 -16.94 -10.38 -14.65
C THR A 190 -17.25 -10.11 -13.18
N GLY A 191 -17.63 -8.89 -12.84
CA GLY A 191 -17.99 -8.52 -11.47
C GLY A 191 -17.64 -7.08 -11.11
N ILE A 192 -18.17 -6.61 -9.97
CA ILE A 192 -17.95 -5.24 -9.47
C ILE A 192 -16.45 -5.01 -9.22
N PRO A 193 -15.83 -3.97 -9.79
CA PRO A 193 -14.41 -3.64 -9.57
C PRO A 193 -14.07 -3.46 -8.10
N ALA A 194 -12.84 -3.84 -7.70
CA ALA A 194 -12.40 -3.72 -6.31
C ALA A 194 -12.46 -2.27 -5.80
N SER A 195 -12.14 -1.28 -6.64
CA SER A 195 -12.25 0.15 -6.31
C SER A 195 -13.68 0.57 -5.99
N THR A 196 -14.67 0.06 -6.74
CA THR A 196 -16.09 0.34 -6.47
C THR A 196 -16.55 -0.29 -5.15
N ARG A 197 -16.11 -1.53 -4.87
CA ARG A 197 -16.40 -2.17 -3.57
C ARG A 197 -15.80 -1.39 -2.41
N MET A 198 -14.55 -0.97 -2.53
CA MET A 198 -13.86 -0.18 -1.51
C MET A 198 -14.50 1.20 -1.33
N ALA A 199 -14.93 1.85 -2.42
CA ALA A 199 -15.64 3.12 -2.36
C ALA A 199 -16.98 3.00 -1.64
N LEU A 200 -17.75 1.95 -1.93
CA LEU A 200 -19.04 1.70 -1.27
C LEU A 200 -18.83 1.35 0.22
N GLN A 201 -17.83 0.51 0.55
CA GLN A 201 -17.48 0.22 1.94
C GLN A 201 -17.13 1.50 2.71
N LEU A 202 -16.32 2.37 2.09
CA LEU A 202 -15.94 3.64 2.68
C LEU A 202 -17.15 4.56 2.85
N ALA A 203 -18.02 4.67 1.85
CA ALA A 203 -19.23 5.49 1.93
C ALA A 203 -20.13 5.07 3.10
N VAL A 204 -20.40 3.77 3.21
CA VAL A 204 -21.24 3.22 4.30
C VAL A 204 -20.57 3.41 5.67
N ALA A 205 -19.25 3.19 5.77
CA ALA A 205 -18.50 3.40 7.00
C ALA A 205 -18.55 4.86 7.46
N LEU A 206 -18.39 5.81 6.53
CA LEU A 206 -18.45 7.23 6.82
C LEU A 206 -19.86 7.68 7.19
N ALA A 207 -20.89 7.23 6.45
CA ALA A 207 -22.28 7.54 6.75
C ALA A 207 -22.65 7.08 8.18
N ALA A 208 -22.33 5.83 8.52
CA ALA A 208 -22.54 5.32 9.86
C ALA A 208 -21.72 6.10 10.93
N ALA A 209 -20.50 6.51 10.58
CA ALA A 209 -19.64 7.27 11.50
C ALA A 209 -20.16 8.71 11.73
N PHE A 210 -20.73 9.35 10.72
CA PHE A 210 -21.39 10.64 10.89
C PHE A 210 -22.65 10.52 11.77
N VAL A 211 -23.54 9.57 11.47
CA VAL A 211 -24.76 9.35 12.25
C VAL A 211 -24.44 9.06 13.71
N VAL A 212 -23.56 8.09 13.97
CA VAL A 212 -23.21 7.72 15.36
C VAL A 212 -22.38 8.82 16.02
N GLY A 213 -21.43 9.43 15.31
CA GLY A 213 -20.58 10.49 15.85
C GLY A 213 -21.41 11.71 16.28
N ARG A 214 -22.33 12.17 15.45
CA ARG A 214 -23.19 13.33 15.77
C ARG A 214 -24.20 13.03 16.87
N SER A 215 -24.72 11.81 16.95
CA SER A 215 -25.69 11.43 17.98
C SER A 215 -25.05 11.25 19.36
N GLN A 216 -23.82 10.72 19.42
CA GLN A 216 -23.15 10.43 20.69
C GLN A 216 -22.19 11.54 21.15
N TRP A 217 -21.55 12.22 20.21
CA TRP A 217 -20.55 13.26 20.47
C TRP A 217 -20.71 14.43 19.49
N PRO A 218 -21.74 15.28 19.65
CA PRO A 218 -22.06 16.36 18.70
C PRO A 218 -20.88 17.30 18.42
N ASP A 219 -20.07 17.62 19.44
CA ASP A 219 -18.92 18.53 19.32
C ASP A 219 -17.63 17.83 18.86
N HIS A 220 -17.60 16.49 18.87
CA HIS A 220 -16.39 15.70 18.63
C HIS A 220 -16.62 14.56 17.61
N TRP A 221 -17.67 14.64 16.81
CA TRP A 221 -18.02 13.64 15.79
C TRP A 221 -16.88 13.35 14.80
N ALA A 222 -16.03 14.35 14.55
CA ALA A 222 -14.92 14.25 13.59
C ALA A 222 -13.93 13.11 13.94
N TRP A 223 -13.76 12.75 15.23
CA TRP A 223 -12.86 11.66 15.63
C TRP A 223 -13.35 10.29 15.18
N THR A 224 -14.67 10.08 15.25
CA THR A 224 -15.30 8.85 14.77
C THR A 224 -15.18 8.73 13.25
N VAL A 225 -15.48 9.81 12.53
CA VAL A 225 -15.41 9.87 11.06
C VAL A 225 -13.97 9.71 10.57
N LEU A 226 -13.02 10.45 11.16
CA LEU A 226 -11.59 10.35 10.82
C LEU A 226 -11.06 8.92 11.03
N THR A 227 -11.46 8.27 12.12
CA THR A 227 -11.00 6.91 12.40
C THR A 227 -11.61 5.91 11.43
N ALA A 228 -12.90 5.97 11.15
CA ALA A 228 -13.55 5.13 10.14
C ALA A 228 -12.86 5.28 8.78
N PHE A 229 -12.57 6.53 8.38
CA PHE A 229 -11.80 6.81 7.17
C PHE A 229 -10.40 6.19 7.20
N LEU A 230 -9.60 6.45 8.24
CA LEU A 230 -8.22 5.96 8.33
C LEU A 230 -8.13 4.43 8.32
N VAL A 231 -9.09 3.74 8.94
CA VAL A 231 -9.14 2.28 8.99
C VAL A 231 -9.50 1.70 7.62
N CYS A 232 -10.50 2.26 6.93
CA CYS A 232 -10.92 1.80 5.61
C CYS A 232 -9.97 2.21 4.49
N SER A 233 -9.34 3.40 4.60
CA SER A 233 -8.51 3.96 3.54
C SER A 233 -7.25 3.12 3.28
N GLY A 234 -6.98 2.79 2.00
CA GLY A 234 -5.80 2.04 1.58
C GLY A 234 -5.73 0.58 2.08
N ALA A 235 -6.77 0.08 2.73
CA ALA A 235 -6.90 -1.33 3.08
C ALA A 235 -7.15 -2.16 1.80
N ARG A 236 -6.50 -3.31 1.70
CA ARG A 236 -6.59 -4.19 0.51
C ARG A 236 -7.57 -5.33 0.70
N SER A 237 -7.90 -5.64 1.94
CA SER A 237 -8.79 -6.74 2.33
C SER A 237 -9.36 -6.49 3.73
N ARG A 238 -10.41 -7.24 4.08
CA ARG A 238 -11.00 -7.18 5.42
C ARG A 238 -10.00 -7.49 6.55
N GLY A 239 -8.99 -8.34 6.31
CA GLY A 239 -7.92 -8.58 7.27
C GLY A 239 -7.02 -7.36 7.49
N ASP A 240 -6.78 -6.59 6.44
CA ASP A 240 -6.04 -5.31 6.54
C ASP A 240 -6.81 -4.28 7.38
N VAL A 241 -8.13 -4.19 7.19
CA VAL A 241 -9.00 -3.30 7.98
C VAL A 241 -8.95 -3.66 9.46
N LEU A 242 -9.06 -4.96 9.78
CA LEU A 242 -8.98 -5.47 11.16
C LEU A 242 -7.65 -5.08 11.83
N VAL A 243 -6.54 -5.38 11.18
CA VAL A 243 -5.20 -5.08 11.71
C VAL A 243 -4.99 -3.58 11.86
N LYS A 244 -5.43 -2.78 10.89
CA LYS A 244 -5.35 -1.32 10.96
C LYS A 244 -6.21 -0.76 12.09
N GLY A 245 -7.45 -1.25 12.25
CA GLY A 245 -8.33 -0.87 13.34
C GLY A 245 -7.70 -1.15 14.70
N ALA A 246 -7.20 -2.37 14.91
CA ALA A 246 -6.51 -2.74 16.14
C ALA A 246 -5.28 -1.85 16.43
N TRP A 247 -4.40 -1.65 15.43
CA TRP A 247 -3.23 -0.78 15.59
C TRP A 247 -3.59 0.70 15.77
N ARG A 248 -4.70 1.16 15.16
CA ARG A 248 -5.20 2.51 15.35
C ARG A 248 -5.67 2.72 16.78
N THR A 249 -6.48 1.79 17.31
CA THR A 249 -7.01 1.87 18.67
C THR A 249 -5.87 1.77 19.70
N LEU A 250 -4.99 0.77 19.59
CA LEU A 250 -3.84 0.61 20.49
C LEU A 250 -2.90 1.82 20.44
N GLY A 251 -2.55 2.27 19.24
CA GLY A 251 -1.69 3.44 19.07
C GLY A 251 -2.34 4.70 19.63
N ALA A 252 -3.63 4.89 19.42
CA ALA A 252 -4.37 6.02 19.97
C ALA A 252 -4.38 5.99 21.51
N SER A 253 -4.62 4.83 22.12
CA SER A 253 -4.58 4.68 23.59
C SER A 253 -3.22 5.11 24.15
N VAL A 254 -2.13 4.60 23.58
CA VAL A 254 -0.77 4.98 24.00
C VAL A 254 -0.51 6.47 23.77
N GLY A 255 -0.85 6.99 22.59
CA GLY A 255 -0.65 8.39 22.24
C GLY A 255 -1.43 9.34 23.15
N THR A 256 -2.64 8.95 23.51
CA THR A 256 -3.51 9.70 24.44
C THR A 256 -2.96 9.66 25.86
N MET A 257 -2.45 8.52 26.34
CA MET A 257 -1.81 8.44 27.68
C MET A 257 -0.56 9.30 27.77
N VAL A 258 0.30 9.26 26.73
CA VAL A 258 1.51 10.08 26.67
C VAL A 258 1.15 11.57 26.62
N ALA A 259 0.18 11.96 25.81
CA ALA A 259 -0.27 13.34 25.72
C ALA A 259 -0.91 13.81 27.03
N GLY A 260 -1.71 12.95 27.70
CA GLY A 260 -2.29 13.25 29.01
C GLY A 260 -1.25 13.46 30.10
N ALA A 261 -0.12 12.73 30.07
CA ALA A 261 0.98 12.93 30.99
C ALA A 261 1.72 14.28 30.81
N VAL A 262 1.59 14.89 29.63
CA VAL A 262 2.20 16.18 29.27
C VAL A 262 1.14 17.29 29.23
N ALA A 263 -0.15 16.93 29.30
CA ALA A 263 -1.25 17.90 29.30
C ALA A 263 -1.14 18.87 30.48
N GLY A 264 -1.35 20.15 30.18
CA GLY A 264 -1.21 21.22 31.16
C GLY A 264 0.23 21.70 31.43
N SER A 265 1.26 21.03 30.86
CA SER A 265 2.64 21.52 30.94
C SER A 265 2.88 22.74 30.04
N PHE A 266 2.03 22.94 29.04
CA PHE A 266 2.09 24.03 28.09
C PHE A 266 0.82 24.86 28.19
N GLY A 267 0.94 26.19 28.35
CA GLY A 267 -0.22 27.09 28.31
C GLY A 267 -0.86 27.15 26.92
N PRO A 268 -2.11 27.61 26.81
CA PRO A 268 -2.76 27.85 25.53
C PRO A 268 -1.91 28.76 24.61
N ARG A 269 -1.86 28.46 23.33
CA ARG A 269 -1.08 29.19 22.31
C ARG A 269 0.43 29.26 22.58
N SER A 270 1.00 28.32 23.34
CA SER A 270 2.42 28.25 23.65
C SER A 270 3.26 27.89 22.42
N ASP A 271 4.33 28.67 22.15
CA ASP A 271 5.31 28.35 21.08
C ASP A 271 6.04 27.03 21.37
N THR A 272 6.27 26.72 22.64
CA THR A 272 6.88 25.46 23.05
C THR A 272 6.01 24.26 22.64
N ALA A 273 4.69 24.36 22.73
CA ALA A 273 3.78 23.34 22.26
C ALA A 273 3.90 23.11 20.73
N VAL A 274 4.08 24.18 19.97
CA VAL A 274 4.31 24.10 18.51
C VAL A 274 5.60 23.34 18.18
N VAL A 275 6.70 23.66 18.88
CA VAL A 275 7.99 22.95 18.71
C VAL A 275 7.85 21.47 19.03
N VAL A 276 7.13 21.12 20.10
CA VAL A 276 6.86 19.74 20.50
C VAL A 276 6.00 19.03 19.44
N ILE A 277 4.96 19.68 18.93
CA ILE A 277 4.11 19.15 17.84
C ILE A 277 4.96 18.78 16.63
N PHE A 278 5.81 19.69 16.13
CA PHE A 278 6.67 19.41 14.98
C PHE A 278 7.71 18.32 15.28
N SER A 279 8.24 18.27 16.50
CA SER A 279 9.17 17.22 16.93
C SER A 279 8.49 15.84 16.92
N VAL A 280 7.27 15.74 17.44
CA VAL A 280 6.46 14.52 17.43
C VAL A 280 6.07 14.14 15.99
N LEU A 281 5.74 15.11 15.12
CA LEU A 281 5.47 14.87 13.70
C LEU A 281 6.70 14.33 12.96
N ALA A 282 7.90 14.82 13.27
CA ALA A 282 9.15 14.31 12.73
C ALA A 282 9.35 12.85 13.14
N VAL A 283 9.21 12.54 14.42
CA VAL A 283 9.28 11.17 14.95
C VAL A 283 8.19 10.28 14.32
N ALA A 284 6.96 10.78 14.20
CA ALA A 284 5.85 10.07 13.57
C ALA A 284 6.16 9.67 12.13
N THR A 285 6.73 10.61 11.36
CA THR A 285 7.07 10.38 9.95
C THR A 285 8.17 9.34 9.81
N TRP A 286 9.14 9.33 10.69
CA TRP A 286 10.23 8.35 10.72
C TRP A 286 9.75 6.97 11.16
N LEU A 287 9.02 6.88 12.28
CA LEU A 287 8.54 5.61 12.85
C LEU A 287 7.44 4.95 12.03
N ARG A 288 6.76 5.69 11.16
CA ARG A 288 5.71 5.16 10.29
C ARG A 288 6.19 4.03 9.39
N GLU A 289 7.44 4.09 8.92
CA GLU A 289 8.03 3.04 8.08
C GLU A 289 8.25 1.73 8.85
N LEU A 290 8.38 1.81 10.18
CA LEU A 290 8.48 0.66 11.07
C LEU A 290 7.11 0.02 11.34
N SER A 291 6.16 0.82 11.80
CA SER A 291 4.82 0.33 12.12
C SER A 291 3.76 1.43 12.07
N TYR A 292 2.58 1.07 11.56
CA TYR A 292 1.42 1.93 11.58
C TYR A 292 0.99 2.33 13.01
N ALA A 293 1.21 1.46 14.01
CA ALA A 293 0.86 1.74 15.40
C ALA A 293 1.63 2.95 15.98
N PHE A 294 2.93 3.04 15.70
CA PHE A 294 3.74 4.18 16.15
C PHE A 294 3.28 5.48 15.51
N TRP A 295 2.99 5.45 14.21
CA TRP A 295 2.43 6.60 13.52
C TRP A 295 1.07 7.01 14.13
N ALA A 296 0.20 6.04 14.42
CA ALA A 296 -1.10 6.30 15.02
C ALA A 296 -0.96 6.91 16.43
N ALA A 297 -0.02 6.43 17.26
CA ALA A 297 0.27 6.97 18.57
C ALA A 297 0.75 8.43 18.49
N CYS A 298 1.77 8.68 17.67
CA CYS A 298 2.31 10.03 17.49
C CYS A 298 1.27 11.02 16.95
N VAL A 299 0.50 10.63 15.93
CA VAL A 299 -0.56 11.50 15.39
C VAL A 299 -1.64 11.78 16.43
N THR A 300 -1.99 10.81 17.26
CA THR A 300 -2.96 11.04 18.34
C THR A 300 -2.40 11.98 19.40
N ALA A 301 -1.12 11.84 19.75
CA ALA A 301 -0.45 12.77 20.67
C ALA A 301 -0.40 14.20 20.07
N VAL A 302 -0.05 14.34 18.78
CA VAL A 302 -0.08 15.65 18.09
C VAL A 302 -1.47 16.27 18.12
N LEU A 303 -2.51 15.49 17.84
CA LEU A 303 -3.88 15.99 17.88
C LEU A 303 -4.29 16.39 19.30
N SER A 304 -3.83 15.68 20.33
CA SER A 304 -4.08 16.07 21.73
C SER A 304 -3.39 17.38 22.09
N LEU A 305 -2.10 17.52 21.74
CA LEU A 305 -1.36 18.77 21.95
C LEU A 305 -1.95 19.95 21.16
N LEU A 306 -2.48 19.68 19.96
CA LEU A 306 -3.15 20.69 19.16
C LEU A 306 -4.44 21.18 19.82
N TYR A 307 -5.27 20.26 20.35
CA TYR A 307 -6.48 20.64 21.07
C TYR A 307 -6.16 21.40 22.36
N ASP A 308 -5.11 20.98 23.09
CA ASP A 308 -4.61 21.69 24.27
C ASP A 308 -4.13 23.11 23.92
N TRP A 309 -3.42 23.25 22.81
CA TRP A 309 -2.99 24.55 22.27
C TRP A 309 -4.18 25.48 21.94
N PHE A 310 -5.30 24.94 21.48
CA PHE A 310 -6.57 25.68 21.28
C PHE A 310 -7.33 25.95 22.61
N GLY A 311 -6.80 25.53 23.76
CA GLY A 311 -7.43 25.70 25.05
C GLY A 311 -8.57 24.70 25.33
N GLN A 312 -8.68 23.64 24.55
CA GLN A 312 -9.70 22.59 24.71
C GLN A 312 -9.12 21.40 25.50
N SER A 313 -8.62 21.63 26.69
CA SER A 313 -8.09 20.58 27.57
C SER A 313 -9.09 20.24 28.67
N SER A 314 -9.71 19.05 28.62
CA SER A 314 -10.45 18.48 29.72
C SER A 314 -10.16 16.98 29.86
N GLY A 315 -10.16 16.46 31.10
CA GLY A 315 -9.98 15.03 31.37
C GLY A 315 -11.02 14.16 30.63
N ASP A 316 -12.25 14.66 30.49
CA ASP A 316 -13.35 13.97 29.83
C ASP A 316 -13.13 13.83 28.30
N LEU A 317 -12.37 14.73 27.68
CA LEU A 317 -11.99 14.63 26.26
C LEU A 317 -11.20 13.37 25.95
N LEU A 318 -10.43 12.85 26.91
CA LEU A 318 -9.64 11.64 26.77
C LEU A 318 -10.52 10.41 26.51
N HIS A 319 -11.52 10.22 27.35
CA HIS A 319 -12.46 9.10 27.26
C HIS A 319 -13.31 9.21 26.00
N THR A 320 -13.86 10.38 25.73
CA THR A 320 -14.65 10.68 24.53
C THR A 320 -13.86 10.40 23.24
N ARG A 321 -12.59 10.80 23.20
CA ARG A 321 -11.72 10.56 22.06
C ARG A 321 -11.47 9.07 21.83
N LEU A 322 -11.13 8.32 22.91
CA LEU A 322 -10.88 6.89 22.79
C LEU A 322 -12.14 6.13 22.39
N ALA A 323 -13.30 6.51 22.95
CA ALA A 323 -14.59 5.94 22.56
C ALA A 323 -14.91 6.22 21.09
N GLY A 324 -14.76 7.46 20.61
CA GLY A 324 -14.96 7.81 19.21
C GLY A 324 -14.01 7.05 18.25
N ILE A 325 -12.74 6.87 18.65
CA ILE A 325 -11.78 6.07 17.88
C ILE A 325 -12.18 4.59 17.84
N ALA A 326 -12.58 4.01 18.97
CA ALA A 326 -12.99 2.61 19.03
C ALA A 326 -14.25 2.36 18.19
N VAL A 327 -15.26 3.23 18.31
CA VAL A 327 -16.50 3.16 17.54
C VAL A 327 -16.24 3.37 16.05
N GLY A 328 -15.44 4.38 15.67
CA GLY A 328 -15.08 4.59 14.27
C GLY A 328 -14.34 3.40 13.65
N ALA A 329 -13.44 2.76 14.42
CA ALA A 329 -12.76 1.54 13.99
C ALA A 329 -13.73 0.36 13.84
N ALA A 330 -14.68 0.19 14.76
CA ALA A 330 -15.71 -0.85 14.71
C ALA A 330 -16.64 -0.66 13.49
N LEU A 331 -17.08 0.56 13.22
CA LEU A 331 -17.94 0.89 12.06
C LEU A 331 -17.20 0.65 10.74
N GLY A 332 -15.93 1.05 10.64
CA GLY A 332 -15.10 0.76 9.48
C GLY A 332 -14.90 -0.74 9.25
N LEU A 333 -14.68 -1.50 10.33
CA LEU A 333 -14.60 -2.95 10.29
C LEU A 333 -15.93 -3.58 9.85
N ALA A 334 -17.04 -3.20 10.45
CA ALA A 334 -18.37 -3.69 10.11
C ALA A 334 -18.70 -3.45 8.62
N ALA A 335 -18.48 -2.22 8.12
CA ALA A 335 -18.69 -1.90 6.72
C ALA A 335 -17.83 -2.77 5.79
N SER A 336 -16.56 -3.02 6.11
CA SER A 336 -15.66 -3.84 5.30
C SER A 336 -16.03 -5.34 5.30
N TRP A 337 -16.78 -5.80 6.30
CA TRP A 337 -17.19 -7.20 6.43
C TRP A 337 -18.59 -7.45 5.88
N LEU A 338 -19.49 -6.49 6.01
CA LEU A 338 -20.89 -6.61 5.62
C LEU A 338 -21.16 -6.12 4.19
N VAL A 339 -20.45 -5.07 3.75
CA VAL A 339 -20.68 -4.44 2.44
C VAL A 339 -19.70 -4.98 1.41
N LEU A 340 -20.17 -5.87 0.52
CA LEU A 340 -19.37 -6.46 -0.59
C LEU A 340 -17.95 -6.89 -0.17
N PRO A 341 -17.78 -7.81 0.78
CA PRO A 341 -16.52 -8.07 1.44
C PRO A 341 -15.41 -8.51 0.48
N ILE A 342 -14.24 -7.87 0.59
CA ILE A 342 -13.03 -8.25 -0.15
C ILE A 342 -12.27 -9.26 0.70
N ARG A 343 -12.48 -10.55 0.40
CA ARG A 343 -11.86 -11.65 1.14
C ARG A 343 -10.34 -11.64 0.99
N THR A 344 -9.61 -11.77 2.10
CA THR A 344 -8.14 -11.83 2.10
C THR A 344 -7.62 -12.96 1.22
N SER A 345 -8.27 -14.14 1.24
CA SER A 345 -7.92 -15.27 0.38
C SER A 345 -8.07 -14.98 -1.12
N ALA A 346 -9.06 -14.21 -1.52
CA ALA A 346 -9.21 -13.78 -2.92
C ALA A 346 -8.09 -12.83 -3.36
N VAL A 347 -7.68 -11.93 -2.48
CA VAL A 347 -6.57 -11.00 -2.74
C VAL A 347 -5.25 -11.74 -2.83
N THR A 348 -4.97 -12.66 -1.89
CA THR A 348 -3.73 -13.44 -1.90
C THR A 348 -3.64 -14.34 -3.13
N ARG A 349 -4.72 -15.04 -3.50
CA ARG A 349 -4.75 -15.82 -4.75
C ARG A 349 -4.48 -14.97 -5.98
N ALA A 350 -5.11 -13.81 -6.09
CA ALA A 350 -4.88 -12.91 -7.22
C ALA A 350 -3.43 -12.43 -7.29
N ARG A 351 -2.80 -12.12 -6.14
CA ARG A 351 -1.40 -11.71 -6.08
C ARG A 351 -0.44 -12.86 -6.39
N THR A 352 -0.74 -14.08 -5.93
CA THR A 352 0.02 -15.28 -6.29
C THR A 352 -0.02 -15.51 -7.81
N ALA A 353 -1.21 -15.45 -8.42
CA ALA A 353 -1.33 -15.60 -9.87
C ALA A 353 -0.55 -14.54 -10.66
N THR A 354 -0.49 -13.29 -10.16
CA THR A 354 0.32 -12.24 -10.80
C THR A 354 1.83 -12.41 -10.57
N ALA A 355 2.25 -12.99 -9.45
CA ALA A 355 3.66 -13.30 -9.21
C ALA A 355 4.13 -14.47 -10.10
N LEU A 356 3.31 -15.52 -10.23
CA LEU A 356 3.57 -16.61 -11.16
C LEU A 356 3.59 -16.13 -12.62
N ALA A 357 2.69 -15.22 -13.01
CA ALA A 357 2.74 -14.62 -14.35
C ALA A 357 4.06 -13.91 -14.61
N ALA A 358 4.56 -13.15 -13.64
CA ALA A 358 5.84 -12.46 -13.78
C ALA A 358 7.06 -13.42 -13.77
N LEU A 359 6.95 -14.57 -13.10
CA LEU A 359 7.94 -15.65 -13.20
C LEU A 359 7.90 -16.28 -14.59
N GLY A 360 6.72 -16.55 -15.15
CA GLY A 360 6.57 -17.03 -16.54
C GLY A 360 7.18 -16.05 -17.55
N GLU A 361 6.88 -14.74 -17.42
CA GLU A 361 7.48 -13.70 -18.27
C GLU A 361 9.03 -13.70 -18.20
N LEU A 362 9.63 -14.02 -17.07
CA LEU A 362 11.07 -14.12 -16.92
C LEU A 362 11.61 -15.37 -17.61
N LEU A 363 10.92 -16.50 -17.48
CA LEU A 363 11.30 -17.76 -18.12
C LEU A 363 11.13 -17.71 -19.65
N GLU A 364 10.16 -16.96 -20.15
CA GLU A 364 9.89 -16.76 -21.58
C GLU A 364 10.69 -15.59 -22.20
N ALA A 365 11.36 -14.77 -21.38
CA ALA A 365 12.15 -13.63 -21.85
C ALA A 365 13.27 -14.07 -22.80
N ASP A 366 13.67 -13.17 -23.70
CA ASP A 366 14.88 -13.36 -24.51
C ASP A 366 16.13 -13.23 -23.62
N TRP A 367 16.83 -14.36 -23.41
CA TRP A 367 18.02 -14.40 -22.56
C TRP A 367 19.26 -13.80 -23.22
N HIS A 368 19.23 -13.52 -24.52
CA HIS A 368 20.28 -12.75 -25.20
C HIS A 368 20.14 -11.24 -24.90
N ASP A 369 18.95 -10.78 -24.50
CA ASP A 369 18.76 -9.41 -23.97
C ASP A 369 18.81 -9.38 -22.45
N ALA A 370 19.99 -9.17 -21.91
CA ALA A 370 20.20 -9.03 -20.46
C ALA A 370 19.40 -7.87 -19.84
N ARG A 371 18.92 -6.88 -20.62
CA ARG A 371 18.04 -5.81 -20.12
C ARG A 371 16.62 -6.32 -19.96
N ALA A 372 16.12 -7.10 -20.92
CA ALA A 372 14.80 -7.73 -20.83
C ALA A 372 14.70 -8.66 -19.62
N VAL A 373 15.72 -9.51 -19.39
CA VAL A 373 15.80 -10.43 -18.26
C VAL A 373 15.84 -9.68 -16.93
N ARG A 374 16.67 -8.62 -16.80
CA ARG A 374 16.71 -7.78 -15.59
C ARG A 374 15.38 -7.07 -15.32
N ALA A 375 14.71 -6.60 -16.37
CA ALA A 375 13.40 -5.97 -16.24
C ALA A 375 12.34 -6.97 -15.76
N ALA A 376 12.32 -8.20 -16.31
CA ALA A 376 11.44 -9.29 -15.92
C ALA A 376 11.69 -9.71 -14.46
N ARG A 377 12.96 -9.83 -14.02
CA ARG A 377 13.33 -10.04 -12.63
C ARG A 377 12.73 -8.94 -11.72
N GLY A 378 12.89 -7.69 -12.09
CA GLY A 378 12.35 -6.55 -11.32
C GLY A 378 10.83 -6.66 -11.16
N ARG A 379 10.12 -7.06 -12.21
CA ARG A 379 8.67 -7.32 -12.16
C ARG A 379 8.34 -8.47 -11.21
N PHE A 380 9.04 -9.59 -11.30
CA PHE A 380 8.82 -10.75 -10.41
C PHE A 380 9.01 -10.38 -8.95
N ILE A 381 10.16 -9.78 -8.58
CA ILE A 381 10.45 -9.36 -7.20
C ILE A 381 9.35 -8.41 -6.69
N HIS A 382 8.98 -7.41 -7.47
CA HIS A 382 7.91 -6.48 -7.11
C HIS A 382 6.56 -7.20 -6.85
N ARG A 383 6.21 -8.21 -7.66
CA ARG A 383 4.97 -9.00 -7.46
C ARG A 383 5.02 -9.86 -6.20
N VAL A 384 6.18 -10.45 -5.88
CA VAL A 384 6.39 -11.19 -4.63
C VAL A 384 6.28 -10.27 -3.41
N GLU A 385 6.83 -9.05 -3.48
CA GLU A 385 6.65 -8.04 -2.44
C GLU A 385 5.19 -7.64 -2.25
N GLN A 386 4.44 -7.44 -3.34
CA GLN A 386 3.00 -7.15 -3.29
C GLN A 386 2.20 -8.28 -2.65
N LEU A 387 2.58 -9.54 -2.89
CA LEU A 387 2.01 -10.69 -2.18
C LEU A 387 2.36 -10.66 -0.69
N GLY A 388 3.61 -10.33 -0.36
CA GLY A 388 4.06 -10.16 1.03
C GLY A 388 3.27 -9.12 1.80
N LEU A 389 2.92 -8.00 1.15
CA LEU A 389 2.05 -6.98 1.73
C LEU A 389 0.61 -7.48 1.93
N ALA A 390 0.09 -8.28 1.01
CA ALA A 390 -1.27 -8.83 1.11
C ALA A 390 -1.39 -9.92 2.20
N THR A 391 -0.30 -10.62 2.51
CA THR A 391 -0.26 -11.67 3.56
C THR A 391 0.15 -11.12 4.94
N LYS A 392 0.54 -9.86 5.05
CA LYS A 392 0.95 -9.24 6.31
C LYS A 392 -0.10 -9.37 7.43
N PRO A 393 -1.42 -9.18 7.19
CA PRO A 393 -2.44 -9.39 8.21
C PRO A 393 -2.48 -10.83 8.72
N LEU A 394 -2.34 -11.80 7.82
CA LEU A 394 -2.34 -13.22 8.19
C LEU A 394 -1.14 -13.59 9.06
N LYS A 395 0.04 -13.02 8.76
CA LYS A 395 1.23 -13.16 9.61
C LYS A 395 1.00 -12.65 11.04
N LEU A 396 0.41 -11.47 11.16
CA LEU A 396 0.15 -10.85 12.46
C LEU A 396 -0.88 -11.66 13.24
N LEU A 397 -1.97 -12.09 12.61
CA LEU A 397 -3.00 -12.93 13.23
C LEU A 397 -2.45 -14.30 13.65
N ALA A 398 -1.57 -14.90 12.85
CA ALA A 398 -0.94 -16.17 13.18
C ALA A 398 0.09 -16.08 14.32
N ALA A 399 0.63 -14.88 14.57
CA ALA A 399 1.59 -14.61 15.65
C ALA A 399 0.92 -14.28 17.00
N LEU A 400 -0.39 -13.96 17.00
CA LEU A 400 -1.12 -13.67 18.23
C LEU A 400 -1.34 -14.98 19.01
N PRO A 401 -0.94 -15.05 20.29
CA PRO A 401 -1.28 -16.17 21.17
C PRO A 401 -2.76 -16.02 21.59
N VAL A 402 -3.67 -16.55 20.77
CA VAL A 402 -5.11 -16.55 21.08
C VAL A 402 -5.50 -17.94 21.61
N PRO A 403 -5.46 -18.15 22.93
CA PRO A 403 -5.75 -19.47 23.51
C PRO A 403 -7.17 -19.94 23.18
N HIS A 404 -8.15 -19.05 23.17
CA HIS A 404 -9.55 -19.37 22.88
C HIS A 404 -9.84 -19.77 21.42
N ALA A 405 -9.05 -19.29 20.45
CA ALA A 405 -9.22 -19.68 19.05
C ALA A 405 -8.85 -21.14 18.81
N ARG A 406 -7.90 -21.68 19.57
CA ARG A 406 -7.53 -23.11 19.52
C ARG A 406 -8.62 -24.00 20.12
N LEU A 407 -9.31 -23.53 21.15
CA LEU A 407 -10.44 -24.24 21.77
C LEU A 407 -11.67 -24.33 20.84
N MET A 408 -11.84 -23.33 19.95
CA MET A 408 -12.92 -23.30 18.95
C MET A 408 -12.53 -23.97 17.60
N GLY A 409 -11.37 -24.65 17.54
CA GLY A 409 -10.90 -25.32 16.31
C GLY A 409 -10.52 -24.36 15.17
N TRP A 410 -10.43 -23.05 15.45
CA TRP A 410 -10.06 -22.05 14.45
C TRP A 410 -8.54 -22.02 14.26
N GLN A 411 -8.08 -22.66 13.21
CA GLN A 411 -6.69 -22.53 12.78
C GLN A 411 -6.60 -21.52 11.63
N PRO A 412 -5.75 -20.47 11.76
CA PRO A 412 -5.54 -19.56 10.64
C PRO A 412 -4.94 -20.33 9.47
N ASP A 413 -5.57 -20.20 8.30
CA ASP A 413 -5.07 -20.80 7.06
C ASP A 413 -3.63 -20.29 6.77
N ARG A 414 -2.66 -21.19 6.95
CA ARG A 414 -1.22 -20.92 6.74
C ARG A 414 -0.81 -21.09 5.28
N GLY A 415 -1.67 -21.63 4.42
CA GLY A 415 -1.39 -21.84 3.00
C GLY A 415 -0.83 -20.60 2.30
N PRO A 416 -1.47 -19.40 2.42
CA PRO A 416 -0.94 -18.19 1.80
C PRO A 416 0.46 -17.78 2.29
N LEU A 417 0.83 -18.12 3.53
CA LEU A 417 2.15 -17.84 4.08
C LEU A 417 3.21 -18.80 3.53
N ARG A 418 2.85 -20.07 3.35
CA ARG A 418 3.71 -21.08 2.71
C ARG A 418 3.94 -20.75 1.24
N VAL A 419 2.88 -20.35 0.53
CA VAL A 419 2.97 -19.84 -0.85
C VAL A 419 3.94 -18.65 -0.97
N LEU A 420 3.83 -17.68 -0.07
CA LEU A 420 4.77 -16.54 -0.04
C LEU A 420 6.20 -17.00 0.23
N ALA A 421 6.40 -17.96 1.12
CA ALA A 421 7.73 -18.48 1.45
C ALA A 421 8.37 -19.18 0.24
N ALA A 422 7.61 -20.03 -0.48
CA ALA A 422 8.08 -20.69 -1.70
C ALA A 422 8.47 -19.69 -2.78
N LEU A 423 7.60 -18.71 -3.10
CA LEU A 423 7.92 -17.67 -4.08
C LEU A 423 9.11 -16.78 -3.69
N ARG A 424 9.34 -16.57 -2.40
CA ARG A 424 10.53 -15.87 -1.90
C ARG A 424 11.79 -16.71 -2.08
N ARG A 425 11.72 -18.02 -1.87
CA ARG A 425 12.86 -18.91 -2.13
C ARG A 425 13.25 -18.93 -3.62
N CYS A 426 12.31 -18.74 -4.52
CA CYS A 426 12.61 -18.57 -5.96
C CYS A 426 13.45 -17.32 -6.27
N THR A 427 13.54 -16.32 -5.39
CA THR A 427 14.27 -15.08 -5.71
C THR A 427 15.76 -15.29 -5.90
N GLY A 428 16.40 -16.15 -5.09
CA GLY A 428 17.81 -16.50 -5.22
C GLY A 428 18.15 -17.22 -6.54
N PRO A 429 17.44 -18.31 -6.88
CA PRO A 429 17.54 -18.93 -8.20
C PRO A 429 17.32 -17.97 -9.36
N VAL A 430 16.31 -17.12 -9.30
CA VAL A 430 16.05 -16.08 -10.32
C VAL A 430 17.24 -15.12 -10.44
N ASP A 431 17.88 -14.74 -9.35
CA ASP A 431 19.08 -13.89 -9.41
C ASP A 431 20.24 -14.59 -10.12
N ARG A 432 20.43 -15.89 -9.91
CA ARG A 432 21.44 -16.68 -10.65
C ARG A 432 21.15 -16.79 -12.14
N LEU A 433 19.86 -16.95 -12.51
CA LEU A 433 19.46 -16.93 -13.93
C LEU A 433 19.79 -15.60 -14.61
N VAL A 434 19.58 -14.47 -13.91
CA VAL A 434 19.95 -13.15 -14.45
C VAL A 434 21.45 -12.99 -14.62
N VAL A 435 22.24 -13.52 -13.70
CA VAL A 435 23.71 -13.52 -13.80
C VAL A 435 24.15 -14.39 -14.97
N ALA A 436 23.58 -15.59 -15.12
CA ALA A 436 23.86 -16.50 -16.22
C ALA A 436 23.50 -15.88 -17.61
N ALA A 437 22.35 -15.21 -17.71
CA ALA A 437 21.95 -14.52 -18.94
C ALA A 437 22.82 -13.29 -19.29
N ALA A 438 23.60 -12.78 -18.35
CA ALA A 438 24.53 -11.67 -18.56
C ALA A 438 25.97 -12.14 -18.86
N ALA A 439 26.25 -13.45 -18.79
CA ALA A 439 27.55 -14.02 -19.07
C ALA A 439 27.86 -14.01 -20.58
N PRO A 440 29.15 -13.98 -20.96
CA PRO A 440 29.54 -14.06 -22.38
C PRO A 440 29.03 -15.34 -23.06
N ASP A 441 29.09 -16.47 -22.34
CA ASP A 441 28.55 -17.76 -22.79
C ASP A 441 27.08 -17.86 -22.33
N VAL A 442 26.19 -17.25 -23.07
CA VAL A 442 24.76 -17.27 -22.73
C VAL A 442 24.24 -18.71 -22.78
N PRO A 443 23.72 -19.27 -21.68
CA PRO A 443 23.29 -20.65 -21.62
C PRO A 443 21.98 -20.91 -22.37
N ALA A 444 21.40 -19.89 -23.01
CA ALA A 444 20.15 -19.99 -23.75
C ALA A 444 20.22 -20.98 -24.93
N ASP A 445 21.41 -21.11 -25.54
CA ASP A 445 21.64 -21.97 -26.70
C ASP A 445 21.84 -23.44 -26.33
N ASP A 446 22.07 -23.74 -25.06
CA ASP A 446 22.15 -25.13 -24.60
C ASP A 446 20.78 -25.79 -24.60
N PRO A 447 20.58 -26.88 -25.36
CA PRO A 447 19.29 -27.53 -25.51
C PRO A 447 18.75 -28.11 -24.17
N ARG A 448 19.61 -28.36 -23.19
CA ARG A 448 19.21 -28.82 -21.84
C ARG A 448 18.58 -27.65 -21.05
N VAL A 449 19.21 -26.47 -21.11
CA VAL A 449 18.67 -25.27 -20.47
C VAL A 449 17.36 -24.86 -21.13
N ALA A 450 17.29 -24.88 -22.46
CA ALA A 450 16.06 -24.56 -23.20
C ALA A 450 14.90 -25.50 -22.82
N ARG A 451 15.14 -26.82 -22.74
CA ARG A 451 14.14 -27.81 -22.31
C ARG A 451 13.70 -27.60 -20.86
N SER A 452 14.64 -27.42 -19.92
CA SER A 452 14.34 -27.18 -18.51
C SER A 452 13.52 -25.89 -18.34
N ARG A 453 13.91 -24.80 -19.04
CA ARG A 453 13.20 -23.53 -19.05
C ARG A 453 11.76 -23.67 -19.54
N THR A 454 11.56 -24.38 -20.66
CA THR A 454 10.21 -24.64 -21.20
C THR A 454 9.36 -25.46 -20.24
N LYS A 455 9.94 -26.49 -19.62
CA LYS A 455 9.25 -27.29 -18.59
C LYS A 455 8.81 -26.43 -17.39
N THR A 456 9.70 -25.64 -16.83
CA THR A 456 9.41 -24.78 -15.68
C THR A 456 8.40 -23.68 -16.02
N ALA A 457 8.46 -23.12 -17.26
CA ALA A 457 7.47 -22.17 -17.74
C ALA A 457 6.07 -22.81 -17.89
N ALA A 458 5.98 -24.01 -18.43
CA ALA A 458 4.75 -24.77 -18.54
C ALA A 458 4.15 -25.10 -17.15
N HIS A 459 4.99 -25.50 -16.20
CA HIS A 459 4.59 -25.72 -14.81
C HIS A 459 4.03 -24.45 -14.16
N THR A 460 4.73 -23.32 -14.32
CA THR A 460 4.28 -22.01 -13.84
C THR A 460 2.92 -21.61 -14.43
N LEU A 461 2.71 -21.88 -15.72
CA LEU A 461 1.45 -21.59 -16.40
C LEU A 461 0.31 -22.50 -15.91
N ALA A 462 0.58 -23.79 -15.71
CA ALA A 462 -0.38 -24.74 -15.16
C ALA A 462 -0.86 -24.34 -13.77
N LEU A 463 0.07 -24.00 -12.87
CA LEU A 463 -0.24 -23.48 -11.53
C LEU A 463 -1.07 -22.19 -11.60
N ARG A 464 -0.69 -21.24 -12.45
CA ARG A 464 -1.44 -19.99 -12.62
C ARG A 464 -2.88 -20.25 -13.06
N ARG A 465 -3.11 -21.20 -14.00
CA ARG A 465 -4.44 -21.58 -14.48
C ARG A 465 -5.26 -22.22 -13.36
N ALA A 466 -4.65 -23.09 -12.57
CA ALA A 466 -5.31 -23.79 -11.47
C ALA A 466 -5.74 -22.84 -10.34
N ILE A 467 -4.90 -21.88 -9.97
CA ILE A 467 -5.24 -20.85 -8.98
C ILE A 467 -6.45 -19.99 -9.42
N GLY A 468 -6.66 -19.83 -10.71
CA GLY A 468 -7.81 -19.12 -11.28
C GLY A 468 -9.13 -19.91 -11.19
N ARG A 469 -9.09 -21.23 -11.02
CA ARG A 469 -10.25 -22.10 -10.89
C ARG A 469 -10.65 -22.22 -9.41
N ARG A 470 -11.93 -22.50 -9.10
CA ARG A 470 -12.37 -22.74 -7.73
C ARG A 470 -11.69 -24.01 -7.18
N PRO A 471 -11.30 -24.05 -5.88
CA PRO A 471 -10.68 -25.23 -5.30
C PRO A 471 -11.63 -26.41 -5.33
N ALA A 472 -11.19 -27.55 -5.85
CA ALA A 472 -11.73 -28.84 -5.51
C ALA A 472 -11.39 -29.18 -4.04
N PRO A 473 -12.22 -29.97 -3.33
CA PRO A 473 -11.92 -30.34 -1.96
C PRO A 473 -10.59 -31.12 -1.89
N ALA A 474 -9.84 -30.84 -0.83
CA ALA A 474 -8.51 -31.39 -0.60
C ALA A 474 -8.51 -32.92 -0.58
N GLN A 475 -7.79 -33.53 -1.51
CA GLN A 475 -7.36 -34.92 -1.39
C GLN A 475 -5.96 -34.98 -0.76
N VAL A 476 -5.75 -35.97 0.09
CA VAL A 476 -4.53 -36.23 0.87
C VAL A 476 -3.31 -36.34 -0.04
N PRO A 477 -2.17 -35.73 0.31
CA PRO A 477 -0.98 -35.72 -0.55
C PRO A 477 -0.32 -37.07 -0.62
N SER A 478 -0.12 -37.57 -1.85
CA SER A 478 0.77 -38.69 -2.16
C SER A 478 2.23 -38.24 -2.00
N GLN A 479 3.07 -39.12 -1.49
CA GLN A 479 4.47 -38.89 -1.22
C GLN A 479 5.27 -38.50 -2.48
N PRO A 480 6.27 -37.62 -2.37
CA PRO A 480 7.09 -37.23 -3.51
C PRO A 480 7.97 -38.41 -3.98
N THR A 481 7.92 -38.67 -5.28
CA THR A 481 8.84 -39.60 -5.95
C THR A 481 10.26 -39.04 -5.94
N PRO A 482 11.30 -39.83 -5.61
CA PRO A 482 12.66 -39.37 -5.60
C PRO A 482 13.13 -38.95 -7.00
N PRO A 483 14.02 -37.95 -7.11
CA PRO A 483 14.47 -37.45 -8.41
C PRO A 483 15.25 -38.53 -9.15
N THR A 484 14.86 -38.81 -10.37
CA THR A 484 15.56 -39.71 -11.30
C THR A 484 16.94 -39.15 -11.58
N ALA A 485 17.98 -39.95 -11.34
CA ALA A 485 19.37 -39.57 -11.56
C ALA A 485 19.61 -39.12 -13.03
N VAL A 486 20.12 -37.92 -13.16
CA VAL A 486 20.50 -37.34 -14.47
C VAL A 486 21.79 -38.01 -14.93
N SER A 487 21.74 -38.67 -16.10
CA SER A 487 22.89 -39.30 -16.78
C SER A 487 24.04 -38.29 -16.99
N PRO A 488 25.30 -38.67 -16.82
CA PRO A 488 26.45 -37.76 -16.99
C PRO A 488 26.62 -37.40 -18.45
N ALA A 489 26.28 -36.18 -18.80
CA ALA A 489 26.52 -35.60 -20.11
C ALA A 489 27.75 -34.67 -20.07
N GLY A 490 28.52 -34.67 -21.10
CA GLY A 490 29.79 -33.97 -21.40
C GLY A 490 30.14 -32.66 -20.71
N PRO A 491 31.30 -32.06 -20.93
CA PRO A 491 31.78 -30.89 -20.19
C PRO A 491 30.77 -29.75 -20.21
N GLN A 492 30.27 -29.41 -19.03
CA GLN A 492 29.31 -28.31 -18.84
C GLN A 492 30.09 -27.07 -18.47
N THR A 493 29.84 -25.94 -19.14
CA THR A 493 30.30 -24.65 -18.63
C THR A 493 29.65 -24.39 -17.28
N GLU A 494 30.37 -23.73 -16.37
CA GLU A 494 29.85 -23.42 -15.02
C GLU A 494 28.53 -22.62 -15.08
N THR A 495 28.40 -21.79 -16.11
CA THR A 495 27.20 -20.98 -16.41
C THR A 495 25.99 -21.87 -16.71
N VAL A 496 26.14 -22.89 -17.57
CA VAL A 496 25.09 -23.85 -17.90
C VAL A 496 24.66 -24.64 -16.66
N ARG A 497 25.64 -25.10 -15.87
CA ARG A 497 25.36 -25.82 -14.62
C ARG A 497 24.58 -24.95 -13.64
N SER A 498 25.00 -23.70 -13.44
CA SER A 498 24.34 -22.74 -12.56
C SER A 498 22.88 -22.47 -13.01
N ALA A 499 22.65 -22.32 -14.32
CA ALA A 499 21.31 -22.12 -14.88
C ALA A 499 20.41 -23.35 -14.66
N LEU A 500 20.91 -24.57 -14.91
CA LEU A 500 20.16 -25.81 -14.70
C LEU A 500 19.80 -26.01 -13.21
N LEU A 501 20.76 -25.77 -12.30
CA LEU A 501 20.49 -25.83 -10.86
C LEU A 501 19.43 -24.80 -10.44
N ALA A 502 19.52 -23.57 -10.94
CA ALA A 502 18.54 -22.55 -10.62
C ALA A 502 17.13 -22.90 -11.12
N LEU A 503 17.02 -23.47 -12.34
CA LEU A 503 15.74 -23.93 -12.90
C LEU A 503 15.17 -25.10 -12.09
N SER A 504 16.00 -26.07 -11.67
CA SER A 504 15.57 -27.20 -10.83
C SER A 504 15.08 -26.75 -9.45
N GLU A 505 15.75 -25.77 -8.83
CA GLU A 505 15.29 -25.21 -7.55
C GLU A 505 13.97 -24.47 -7.69
N ILE A 506 13.76 -23.72 -8.79
CA ILE A 506 12.48 -23.08 -9.07
C ILE A 506 11.39 -24.14 -9.25
N ASP A 507 11.66 -25.20 -10.00
CA ASP A 507 10.70 -26.27 -10.27
C ASP A 507 10.31 -26.97 -8.95
N ALA A 508 11.28 -27.24 -8.06
CA ALA A 508 11.02 -27.80 -6.74
C ALA A 508 10.12 -26.91 -5.86
N GLU A 509 10.30 -25.58 -5.91
CA GLU A 509 9.42 -24.66 -5.18
C GLU A 509 8.01 -24.59 -5.82
N LEU A 510 7.91 -24.78 -7.13
CA LEU A 510 6.62 -24.89 -7.82
C LEU A 510 5.90 -26.20 -7.44
N ASP A 511 6.62 -27.31 -7.22
CA ASP A 511 6.06 -28.56 -6.69
C ASP A 511 5.46 -28.36 -5.29
N VAL A 512 6.14 -27.62 -4.41
CA VAL A 512 5.58 -27.23 -3.11
C VAL A 512 4.27 -26.47 -3.27
N LEU A 513 4.20 -25.56 -4.25
CA LEU A 513 2.97 -24.82 -4.54
C LEU A 513 1.87 -25.72 -5.10
N THR A 514 2.22 -26.71 -5.93
CA THR A 514 1.30 -27.71 -6.47
C THR A 514 0.61 -28.47 -5.34
N GLY A 515 1.37 -28.92 -4.34
CA GLY A 515 0.83 -29.56 -3.14
C GLY A 515 -0.09 -28.66 -2.32
N GLU A 516 0.28 -27.39 -2.12
CA GLU A 516 -0.54 -26.41 -1.38
C GLU A 516 -1.88 -26.10 -2.05
N PHE A 517 -1.97 -26.21 -3.37
CA PHE A 517 -3.22 -26.03 -4.12
C PHE A 517 -3.98 -27.32 -4.38
N GLY A 518 -3.50 -28.48 -3.88
CA GLY A 518 -4.15 -29.79 -4.03
C GLY A 518 -4.29 -30.22 -5.48
N LEU A 519 -3.31 -29.88 -6.33
CA LEU A 519 -3.31 -30.25 -7.74
C LEU A 519 -2.71 -31.65 -7.92
N PRO A 520 -3.34 -32.53 -8.72
CA PRO A 520 -2.74 -33.81 -9.03
C PRO A 520 -1.47 -33.62 -9.86
N PRO A 521 -0.41 -34.41 -9.63
CA PRO A 521 0.85 -34.30 -10.38
C PRO A 521 0.68 -34.54 -11.89
N THR A 522 -0.39 -35.23 -12.30
CA THR A 522 -0.78 -35.46 -13.70
C THR A 522 -1.40 -34.27 -14.43
N ALA A 523 -1.69 -33.16 -13.73
CA ALA A 523 -2.18 -31.94 -14.36
C ALA A 523 -1.07 -31.12 -15.07
N LEU A 524 0.17 -31.56 -14.99
CA LEU A 524 1.31 -30.97 -15.68
C LEU A 524 1.32 -31.47 -17.13
N PRO A 525 1.36 -30.59 -18.15
CA PRO A 525 1.47 -31.02 -19.51
C PRO A 525 2.79 -31.79 -19.71
N THR A 526 2.69 -33.09 -19.99
CA THR A 526 3.80 -33.83 -20.58
C THR A 526 4.07 -33.17 -21.93
N VAL A 527 5.27 -32.62 -22.11
CA VAL A 527 5.73 -32.14 -23.42
C VAL A 527 5.67 -33.34 -24.36
N PRO A 528 4.84 -33.33 -25.41
CA PRO A 528 4.84 -34.43 -26.37
C PRO A 528 6.25 -34.53 -26.96
N ALA A 529 6.84 -35.73 -26.87
CA ALA A 529 8.04 -36.03 -27.61
C ALA A 529 7.69 -35.79 -29.11
N THR A 530 8.31 -34.82 -29.72
CA THR A 530 8.24 -34.64 -31.16
C THR A 530 8.93 -35.82 -31.77
N ASP A 531 8.15 -36.85 -32.12
CA ASP A 531 8.58 -37.89 -33.01
C ASP A 531 8.86 -37.27 -34.38
N SER A 532 10.12 -37.00 -34.59
CA SER A 532 10.65 -36.65 -35.90
C SER A 532 10.74 -37.94 -36.71
N ALA A 533 9.85 -38.11 -37.62
CA ALA A 533 10.11 -38.80 -38.91
C ALA A 533 8.82 -38.81 -39.74
N VAL A 534 8.59 -37.74 -40.46
CA VAL A 534 7.76 -37.86 -41.66
C VAL A 534 8.70 -38.37 -42.77
N PRO A 535 8.52 -39.58 -43.29
CA PRO A 535 9.28 -40.01 -44.47
C PRO A 535 8.76 -39.23 -45.68
N VAL A 536 9.64 -38.49 -46.28
CA VAL A 536 9.42 -37.88 -47.60
C VAL A 536 9.24 -38.99 -48.62
N SER A 537 8.02 -39.27 -48.98
CA SER A 537 7.71 -40.14 -50.13
C SER A 537 7.95 -39.37 -51.40
N VAL A 538 9.09 -39.65 -52.03
CA VAL A 538 9.38 -39.25 -53.41
C VAL A 538 8.49 -40.08 -54.33
N ARG A 539 7.50 -39.47 -54.97
CA ARG A 539 6.82 -40.05 -56.13
C ARG A 539 7.68 -39.88 -57.35
N PRO A 540 7.95 -40.95 -58.16
CA PRO A 540 8.59 -40.79 -59.40
C PRO A 540 7.62 -40.21 -60.46
N SER A 541 8.07 -39.18 -61.18
CA SER A 541 7.42 -38.62 -62.35
C SER A 541 7.53 -39.62 -63.49
N ASN A 542 6.40 -40.08 -64.01
CA ASN A 542 6.34 -40.71 -65.32
C ASN A 542 5.82 -39.70 -66.37
N VAL A 543 6.64 -39.51 -67.41
CA VAL A 543 6.38 -39.05 -68.78
C VAL A 543 5.70 -37.69 -68.94
#